data_88e42cd9a76c5a4841d78e87b4c6ab09
#
_entry.id   88e42cd9a76c5a4841d78e87b4c6ab09
#
_cell.length_a   1.000
_cell.length_b   1.000
_cell.length_c   1.000
_cell.angle_alpha   90.00
_cell.angle_beta   90.00
_cell.angle_gamma   90.00
#
_symmetry.space_group_name_H-M   'P 1'
#
loop_
_entity.id
_entity.type
_entity.pdbx_description
1 polymer ?
#
loop_
_entity_poly.entity_id
_entity_poly.type
_entity_poly.pdbx_seq_one_letter_code
_entity_poly.pdbx_strand_id
1 'polypeptide(L)'
;MKYDYLIVGSGLFGSIFAYEANKRGKKVLVIDKRSNIAGNIYTENKDGINVHKYGAHIFHTSNKEVWDYINQFSEFNRYTNSPVARYKNELYNMPFNMNTFNKLWGVVTPEEAQAKIEQEKKEAGITEPKNLEEQAISLVGKTIYEKLVKGYTEKQWGRKCTELPSFIIKRLPVRFIYDNNYFNDKYQGIPMGGYTQIIEKMLDGIEVKLNYDYFEHKQELDNIAEKIVFTGPIDKYYDYKFGELEYRSLRFEEEELNIQNYQGNDLASKDKNVIFGGRLGMYKYYDMDKVIAEALKCVGENLK
;
A
#
# COMPACT_ATOMS: atom_id res chain seq x y z
N MET A 1 1.36 22.97 -34.48
CA MET A 1 0.83 22.05 -33.43
C MET A 1 0.00 22.86 -32.45
N LYS A 2 -1.04 22.25 -31.86
CA LYS A 2 -1.97 22.94 -30.95
C LYS A 2 -1.42 23.06 -29.52
N TYR A 3 -0.56 22.11 -29.13
CA TYR A 3 0.04 22.01 -27.80
C TYR A 3 1.55 21.85 -27.87
N ASP A 4 2.26 22.30 -26.82
CA ASP A 4 3.68 21.97 -26.62
C ASP A 4 3.84 20.50 -26.17
N TYR A 5 2.94 20.05 -25.28
CA TYR A 5 2.97 18.69 -24.74
C TYR A 5 1.59 18.03 -24.76
N LEU A 6 1.58 16.78 -25.22
CA LEU A 6 0.50 15.81 -24.97
C LEU A 6 0.96 14.89 -23.86
N ILE A 7 0.17 14.76 -22.79
CA ILE A 7 0.46 13.87 -21.67
C ILE A 7 -0.55 12.75 -21.67
N VAL A 8 -0.08 11.52 -21.82
CA VAL A 8 -0.89 10.31 -21.83
C VAL A 8 -0.81 9.64 -20.47
N GLY A 9 -1.90 9.77 -19.71
CA GLY A 9 -2.06 9.32 -18.34
C GLY A 9 -2.07 10.46 -17.32
N SER A 10 -3.17 10.60 -16.60
CA SER A 10 -3.42 11.60 -15.54
C SER A 10 -3.04 11.10 -14.14
N GLY A 11 -2.16 10.10 -14.07
CA GLY A 11 -1.56 9.65 -12.81
C GLY A 11 -0.56 10.65 -12.25
N LEU A 12 0.07 10.33 -11.12
CA LEU A 12 0.97 11.24 -10.39
C LEU A 12 2.08 11.80 -11.29
N PHE A 13 2.76 10.97 -12.09
CA PHE A 13 3.83 11.42 -12.97
C PHE A 13 3.32 12.41 -14.03
N GLY A 14 2.25 12.04 -14.75
CA GLY A 14 1.70 12.88 -15.81
C GLY A 14 1.19 14.21 -15.29
N SER A 15 0.52 14.20 -14.13
CA SER A 15 -0.03 15.41 -13.51
C SER A 15 1.05 16.36 -12.99
N ILE A 16 2.14 15.82 -12.40
CA ILE A 16 3.29 16.65 -12.02
C ILE A 16 3.94 17.29 -13.25
N PHE A 17 4.15 16.50 -14.31
CA PHE A 17 4.73 17.05 -15.55
C PHE A 17 3.83 18.13 -16.15
N ALA A 18 2.51 17.89 -16.19
CA ALA A 18 1.53 18.86 -16.69
C ALA A 18 1.58 20.17 -15.90
N TYR A 19 1.53 20.08 -14.57
CA TYR A 19 1.61 21.21 -13.67
C TYR A 19 2.87 22.05 -13.88
N GLU A 20 4.02 21.40 -13.89
CA GLU A 20 5.31 22.08 -14.03
C GLU A 20 5.52 22.67 -15.44
N ALA A 21 4.98 22.03 -16.48
CA ALA A 21 5.00 22.56 -17.83
C ALA A 21 4.08 23.79 -17.97
N ASN A 22 2.85 23.69 -17.46
CA ASN A 22 1.88 24.78 -17.47
C ASN A 22 2.41 26.02 -16.71
N LYS A 23 3.02 25.80 -15.55
CA LYS A 23 3.66 26.86 -14.74
C LYS A 23 4.78 27.60 -15.49
N ARG A 24 5.39 26.95 -16.49
CA ARG A 24 6.39 27.52 -17.39
C ARG A 24 5.80 28.09 -18.69
N GLY A 25 4.49 28.30 -18.74
CA GLY A 25 3.77 28.84 -19.87
C GLY A 25 3.61 27.90 -21.07
N LYS A 26 3.82 26.59 -20.86
CA LYS A 26 3.64 25.59 -21.91
C LYS A 26 2.17 25.22 -22.02
N LYS A 27 1.69 25.08 -23.27
CA LYS A 27 0.35 24.62 -23.54
C LYS A 27 0.28 23.10 -23.52
N VAL A 28 -0.50 22.55 -22.60
CA VAL A 28 -0.55 21.11 -22.30
C VAL A 28 -1.95 20.56 -22.52
N LEU A 29 -2.04 19.36 -23.10
CA LEU A 29 -3.23 18.52 -23.08
C LEU A 29 -2.91 17.25 -22.29
N VAL A 30 -3.75 16.90 -21.32
CA VAL A 30 -3.70 15.64 -20.60
C VAL A 30 -4.84 14.76 -21.08
N ILE A 31 -4.55 13.49 -21.38
CA ILE A 31 -5.57 12.48 -21.71
C ILE A 31 -5.45 11.27 -20.80
N ASP A 32 -6.57 10.64 -20.46
CA ASP A 32 -6.59 9.38 -19.77
C ASP A 32 -7.72 8.48 -20.31
N LYS A 33 -7.44 7.20 -20.44
CA LYS A 33 -8.44 6.22 -20.85
C LYS A 33 -9.48 5.91 -19.78
N ARG A 34 -9.18 6.22 -18.51
CA ARG A 34 -10.11 6.06 -17.39
C ARG A 34 -11.11 7.20 -17.35
N SER A 35 -12.20 6.98 -16.63
CA SER A 35 -13.23 7.99 -16.34
C SER A 35 -12.84 8.95 -15.21
N ASN A 36 -11.69 8.73 -14.57
CA ASN A 36 -11.18 9.51 -13.45
C ASN A 36 -9.70 9.85 -13.63
N ILE A 37 -9.28 10.97 -13.07
CA ILE A 37 -7.88 11.37 -12.91
C ILE A 37 -7.21 10.57 -11.77
N ALA A 38 -5.97 10.90 -11.46
CA ALA A 38 -5.16 10.38 -10.39
C ALA A 38 -4.64 8.94 -10.57
N GLY A 39 -4.98 8.26 -11.68
CA GLY A 39 -4.43 6.94 -11.97
C GLY A 39 -4.59 5.96 -10.79
N ASN A 40 -3.52 5.32 -10.38
CA ASN A 40 -3.59 4.32 -9.30
C ASN A 40 -3.74 4.92 -7.88
N ILE A 41 -3.48 6.21 -7.69
CA ILE A 41 -3.70 6.88 -6.40
C ILE A 41 -5.10 7.49 -6.27
N TYR A 42 -6.00 7.18 -7.21
CA TYR A 42 -7.37 7.66 -7.15
C TYR A 42 -8.04 7.28 -5.83
N THR A 43 -8.55 8.29 -5.15
CA THR A 43 -9.26 8.19 -3.88
C THR A 43 -10.65 8.79 -4.05
N GLU A 44 -11.66 8.03 -3.70
CA GLU A 44 -13.07 8.42 -3.72
C GLU A 44 -13.55 8.67 -2.29
N ASN A 45 -14.27 9.76 -2.08
CA ASN A 45 -14.97 9.97 -0.81
C ASN A 45 -16.33 9.25 -0.87
N LYS A 46 -16.52 8.26 -0.01
CA LYS A 46 -17.78 7.54 0.16
C LYS A 46 -18.22 7.65 1.61
N ASP A 47 -19.30 8.33 1.86
CA ASP A 47 -19.89 8.54 3.20
C ASP A 47 -18.89 9.10 4.23
N GLY A 48 -18.02 10.03 3.79
CA GLY A 48 -16.97 10.63 4.62
C GLY A 48 -15.71 9.78 4.77
N ILE A 49 -15.64 8.63 4.12
CA ILE A 49 -14.47 7.75 4.11
C ILE A 49 -13.69 7.93 2.80
N ASN A 50 -12.41 8.16 2.90
CA ASN A 50 -11.51 8.22 1.74
C ASN A 50 -11.14 6.79 1.30
N VAL A 51 -11.79 6.30 0.26
CA VAL A 51 -11.58 4.94 -0.28
C VAL A 51 -10.52 4.97 -1.36
N HIS A 52 -9.41 4.28 -1.14
CA HIS A 52 -8.35 4.08 -2.13
C HIS A 52 -8.76 2.98 -3.10
N LYS A 53 -9.23 3.35 -4.29
CA LYS A 53 -9.86 2.42 -5.26
C LYS A 53 -8.91 1.36 -5.83
N TYR A 54 -7.62 1.64 -5.85
CA TYR A 54 -6.61 0.75 -6.45
C TYR A 54 -5.58 0.27 -5.43
N GLY A 55 -6.03 0.02 -4.20
CA GLY A 55 -5.20 -0.44 -3.09
C GLY A 55 -4.71 0.71 -2.21
N ALA A 56 -4.29 0.37 -1.00
CA ALA A 56 -3.83 1.34 -0.02
C ALA A 56 -2.53 2.01 -0.48
N HIS A 57 -2.53 3.33 -0.51
CA HIS A 57 -1.38 4.17 -0.79
C HIS A 57 -1.04 4.99 0.44
N ILE A 58 0.17 4.82 0.98
CA ILE A 58 0.69 5.59 2.09
C ILE A 58 1.93 6.31 1.58
N PHE A 59 1.89 7.63 1.60
CA PHE A 59 3.04 8.41 1.16
C PHE A 59 4.15 8.35 2.20
N HIS A 60 5.37 8.05 1.77
CA HIS A 60 6.55 8.06 2.62
C HIS A 60 7.79 8.44 1.81
N THR A 61 8.70 9.16 2.42
CA THR A 61 9.96 9.58 1.81
C THR A 61 10.96 10.07 2.86
N SER A 62 12.24 9.89 2.60
CA SER A 62 13.32 10.56 3.33
C SER A 62 13.83 11.79 2.59
N ASN A 63 13.38 12.02 1.35
CA ASN A 63 13.74 13.18 0.55
C ASN A 63 12.87 14.39 0.95
N LYS A 64 13.51 15.38 1.60
CA LYS A 64 12.82 16.60 2.05
C LYS A 64 12.24 17.41 0.90
N GLU A 65 12.91 17.49 -0.23
CA GLU A 65 12.44 18.23 -1.40
C GLU A 65 11.12 17.65 -1.94
N VAL A 66 11.04 16.31 -2.03
CA VAL A 66 9.82 15.61 -2.44
C VAL A 66 8.69 15.82 -1.42
N TRP A 67 9.02 15.77 -0.11
CA TRP A 67 8.06 16.04 0.94
C TRP A 67 7.51 17.48 0.87
N ASP A 68 8.39 18.46 0.76
CA ASP A 68 8.01 19.87 0.65
C ASP A 68 7.19 20.15 -0.63
N TYR A 69 7.54 19.48 -1.73
CA TYR A 69 6.82 19.61 -2.99
C TYR A 69 5.37 19.14 -2.87
N ILE A 70 5.15 17.93 -2.35
CA ILE A 70 3.80 17.37 -2.29
C ILE A 70 2.91 18.11 -1.27
N ASN A 71 3.50 18.64 -0.20
CA ASN A 71 2.78 19.43 0.80
C ASN A 71 2.28 20.79 0.29
N GLN A 72 2.70 21.24 -0.91
CA GLN A 72 2.10 22.42 -1.56
C GLN A 72 0.65 22.16 -1.99
N PHE A 73 0.28 20.90 -2.21
CA PHE A 73 -1.03 20.51 -2.73
C PHE A 73 -1.99 19.98 -1.69
N SER A 74 -1.49 19.43 -0.59
CA SER A 74 -2.32 18.89 0.50
C SER A 74 -1.54 18.85 1.80
N GLU A 75 -2.25 19.03 2.91
CA GLU A 75 -1.75 18.69 4.23
C GLU A 75 -1.78 17.18 4.43
N PHE A 76 -0.72 16.62 5.01
CA PHE A 76 -0.64 15.20 5.35
C PHE A 76 -0.88 14.99 6.84
N ASN A 77 -1.64 13.95 7.18
CA ASN A 77 -1.86 13.55 8.56
C ASN A 77 -0.59 12.88 9.15
N ARG A 78 -0.66 12.53 10.43
CA ARG A 78 0.43 11.81 11.12
C ARG A 78 0.24 10.29 11.08
N TYR A 79 -0.31 9.77 10.00
CA TYR A 79 -0.50 8.34 9.87
C TYR A 79 0.85 7.62 9.90
N THR A 80 1.00 6.69 10.84
CA THR A 80 2.16 5.79 10.91
C THR A 80 1.71 4.42 10.47
N ASN A 81 2.33 3.91 9.40
CA ASN A 81 1.99 2.60 8.89
C ASN A 81 2.51 1.50 9.82
N SER A 82 1.61 0.86 10.53
CA SER A 82 1.90 -0.22 11.48
C SER A 82 1.04 -1.46 11.14
N PRO A 83 1.38 -2.19 10.07
CA PRO A 83 0.58 -3.32 9.63
C PRO A 83 0.64 -4.47 10.64
N VAL A 84 -0.45 -5.22 10.68
CA VAL A 84 -0.58 -6.43 11.49
C VAL A 84 -0.83 -7.61 10.57
N ALA A 85 0.01 -8.63 10.67
CA ALA A 85 -0.18 -9.89 9.96
C ALA A 85 -1.02 -10.85 10.81
N ARG A 86 -2.00 -11.49 10.16
CA ARG A 86 -2.79 -12.56 10.76
C ARG A 86 -2.34 -13.91 10.21
N TYR A 87 -1.97 -14.79 11.12
CA TYR A 87 -1.70 -16.21 10.80
C TYR A 87 -2.62 -17.08 11.65
N LYS A 88 -3.58 -17.74 11.02
CA LYS A 88 -4.63 -18.51 11.73
C LYS A 88 -5.34 -17.60 12.75
N ASN A 89 -5.22 -17.88 14.04
CA ASN A 89 -5.81 -17.10 15.14
C ASN A 89 -4.79 -16.22 15.89
N GLU A 90 -3.60 -16.04 15.33
CA GLU A 90 -2.53 -15.24 15.93
C GLU A 90 -2.35 -13.93 15.15
N LEU A 91 -2.04 -12.85 15.85
CA LEU A 91 -1.72 -11.55 15.29
C LEU A 91 -0.25 -11.21 15.55
N TYR A 92 0.43 -10.69 14.54
CA TYR A 92 1.85 -10.33 14.59
C TYR A 92 2.06 -8.92 14.07
N ASN A 93 2.85 -8.13 14.79
CA ASN A 93 3.26 -6.81 14.31
C ASN A 93 4.25 -6.93 13.15
N MET A 94 4.14 -5.99 12.21
CA MET A 94 5.06 -5.86 11.08
C MET A 94 5.69 -4.46 11.09
N PRO A 95 6.92 -4.29 10.61
CA PRO A 95 7.84 -5.30 10.07
C PRO A 95 8.32 -6.26 11.16
N PHE A 96 9.10 -7.29 10.80
CA PHE A 96 9.68 -8.21 11.79
C PHE A 96 10.55 -7.45 12.78
N ASN A 97 10.05 -7.26 13.99
CA ASN A 97 10.67 -6.47 15.06
C ASN A 97 10.56 -7.19 16.41
N MET A 98 11.04 -6.59 17.48
CA MET A 98 11.03 -7.23 18.80
C MET A 98 9.63 -7.59 19.30
N ASN A 99 8.55 -6.84 18.92
CA ASN A 99 7.18 -7.24 19.24
C ASN A 99 6.80 -8.53 18.51
N THR A 100 7.23 -8.70 17.26
CA THR A 100 7.02 -9.92 16.46
C THR A 100 7.76 -11.10 17.11
N PHE A 101 9.03 -10.93 17.47
CA PHE A 101 9.87 -12.00 18.04
C PHE A 101 9.43 -12.40 19.44
N ASN A 102 9.04 -11.41 20.26
CA ASN A 102 8.44 -11.70 21.57
C ASN A 102 7.17 -12.55 21.41
N LYS A 103 6.30 -12.21 20.48
CA LYS A 103 5.08 -12.97 20.20
C LYS A 103 5.35 -14.37 19.66
N LEU A 104 6.41 -14.55 18.82
CA LEU A 104 6.77 -15.83 18.23
C LEU A 104 7.43 -16.78 19.24
N TRP A 105 8.36 -16.26 20.07
CA TRP A 105 9.30 -17.05 20.84
C TRP A 105 9.38 -16.69 22.33
N GLY A 106 8.69 -15.63 22.78
CA GLY A 106 8.78 -15.14 24.15
C GLY A 106 10.09 -14.42 24.51
N VAL A 107 10.93 -14.12 23.52
CA VAL A 107 12.22 -13.42 23.71
C VAL A 107 12.00 -11.95 24.04
N VAL A 108 12.88 -11.38 24.85
CA VAL A 108 12.76 -9.97 25.31
C VAL A 108 13.95 -9.11 24.92
N THR A 109 15.11 -9.71 24.64
CA THR A 109 16.31 -8.97 24.24
C THR A 109 16.65 -9.16 22.76
N PRO A 110 17.33 -8.20 22.12
CA PRO A 110 17.84 -8.32 20.77
C PRO A 110 18.72 -9.56 20.56
N GLU A 111 19.57 -9.87 21.54
CA GLU A 111 20.52 -11.00 21.50
C GLU A 111 19.77 -12.34 21.47
N GLU A 112 18.72 -12.50 22.29
CA GLU A 112 17.88 -13.69 22.30
C GLU A 112 17.17 -13.88 20.94
N ALA A 113 16.63 -12.79 20.37
CA ALA A 113 15.97 -12.85 19.07
C ALA A 113 16.95 -13.21 17.94
N GLN A 114 18.15 -12.59 17.94
CA GLN A 114 19.21 -12.92 16.98
C GLN A 114 19.64 -14.38 17.10
N ALA A 115 19.87 -14.85 18.32
CA ALA A 115 20.28 -16.25 18.56
C ALA A 115 19.22 -17.23 18.04
N LYS A 116 17.92 -16.89 18.21
CA LYS A 116 16.82 -17.74 17.73
C LYS A 116 16.77 -17.81 16.20
N ILE A 117 16.90 -16.67 15.52
CA ILE A 117 16.96 -16.63 14.06
C ILE A 117 18.17 -17.40 13.54
N GLU A 118 19.37 -17.19 14.11
CA GLU A 118 20.59 -17.87 13.69
C GLU A 118 20.52 -19.38 13.97
N GLN A 119 19.90 -19.79 15.05
CA GLN A 119 19.65 -21.21 15.32
C GLN A 119 18.80 -21.83 14.19
N GLU A 120 17.67 -21.24 13.83
CA GLU A 120 16.78 -21.78 12.80
C GLU A 120 17.44 -21.79 11.40
N LYS A 121 18.22 -20.75 11.08
CA LYS A 121 19.02 -20.68 9.83
C LYS A 121 20.05 -21.82 9.79
N LYS A 122 20.76 -22.06 10.88
CA LYS A 122 21.74 -23.14 10.99
C LYS A 122 21.09 -24.52 10.89
N GLU A 123 19.95 -24.72 11.53
CA GLU A 123 19.17 -25.97 11.46
C GLU A 123 18.70 -26.25 10.03
N ALA A 124 18.34 -25.21 9.27
CA ALA A 124 17.94 -25.34 7.87
C ALA A 124 19.10 -25.72 6.94
N GLY A 125 20.35 -25.36 7.28
CA GLY A 125 21.55 -25.74 6.55
C GLY A 125 21.63 -25.24 5.10
N ILE A 126 20.90 -24.18 4.76
CA ILE A 126 20.82 -23.64 3.39
C ILE A 126 22.00 -22.70 3.15
N THR A 127 22.91 -23.10 2.27
CA THR A 127 24.07 -22.28 1.86
C THR A 127 23.85 -21.58 0.52
N GLU A 128 23.17 -22.24 -0.41
CA GLU A 128 22.86 -21.71 -1.75
C GLU A 128 21.36 -21.88 -2.02
N PRO A 129 20.55 -20.84 -1.74
CA PRO A 129 19.10 -20.92 -1.92
C PRO A 129 18.71 -21.01 -3.41
N LYS A 130 17.94 -22.04 -3.78
CA LYS A 130 17.52 -22.34 -5.15
C LYS A 130 16.19 -21.68 -5.54
N ASN A 131 15.38 -21.35 -4.55
CA ASN A 131 14.04 -20.82 -4.71
C ASN A 131 13.72 -19.81 -3.59
N LEU A 132 12.55 -19.17 -3.67
CA LEU A 132 12.13 -18.16 -2.72
C LEU A 132 11.97 -18.69 -1.29
N GLU A 133 11.46 -19.92 -1.12
CA GLU A 133 11.35 -20.57 0.19
C GLU A 133 12.70 -20.68 0.88
N GLU A 134 13.68 -21.30 0.20
CA GLU A 134 15.03 -21.46 0.73
C GLU A 134 15.69 -20.11 1.02
N GLN A 135 15.50 -19.13 0.13
CA GLN A 135 16.01 -17.77 0.33
C GLN A 135 15.41 -17.12 1.58
N ALA A 136 14.10 -17.20 1.76
CA ALA A 136 13.44 -16.61 2.93
C ALA A 136 13.90 -17.29 4.24
N ILE A 137 13.97 -18.62 4.26
CA ILE A 137 14.43 -19.38 5.43
C ILE A 137 15.89 -19.03 5.76
N SER A 138 16.76 -18.90 4.76
CA SER A 138 18.16 -18.50 4.97
C SER A 138 18.32 -17.08 5.53
N LEU A 139 17.31 -16.21 5.35
CA LEU A 139 17.32 -14.83 5.85
C LEU A 139 16.74 -14.69 7.26
N VAL A 140 15.61 -15.35 7.54
CA VAL A 140 14.82 -15.09 8.76
C VAL A 140 14.45 -16.33 9.58
N GLY A 141 14.87 -17.52 9.13
CA GLY A 141 14.51 -18.78 9.78
C GLY A 141 13.15 -19.31 9.32
N LYS A 142 12.91 -20.60 9.69
CA LYS A 142 11.73 -21.34 9.24
C LYS A 142 10.42 -20.82 9.84
N THR A 143 10.43 -20.47 11.11
CA THR A 143 9.21 -20.03 11.83
C THR A 143 8.64 -18.74 11.25
N ILE A 144 9.49 -17.74 11.00
CA ILE A 144 9.05 -16.47 10.38
C ILE A 144 8.59 -16.73 8.95
N TYR A 145 9.32 -17.55 8.18
CA TYR A 145 8.91 -17.89 6.82
C TYR A 145 7.52 -18.53 6.80
N GLU A 146 7.28 -19.58 7.55
CA GLU A 146 6.01 -20.33 7.52
C GLU A 146 4.82 -19.49 7.96
N LYS A 147 4.99 -18.69 9.03
CA LYS A 147 3.89 -17.92 9.60
C LYS A 147 3.63 -16.59 8.89
N LEU A 148 4.66 -15.90 8.42
CA LEU A 148 4.55 -14.48 8.05
C LEU A 148 4.97 -14.16 6.61
N VAL A 149 5.66 -15.08 5.90
CA VAL A 149 6.11 -14.86 4.52
C VAL A 149 5.34 -15.72 3.53
N LYS A 150 5.30 -17.02 3.76
CA LYS A 150 4.77 -18.02 2.83
C LYS A 150 3.36 -17.69 2.33
N GLY A 151 2.40 -17.59 3.24
CA GLY A 151 0.99 -17.44 2.87
C GLY A 151 0.71 -16.14 2.10
N TYR A 152 1.34 -15.04 2.49
CA TYR A 152 1.23 -13.78 1.78
C TYR A 152 1.85 -13.88 0.38
N THR A 153 3.06 -14.43 0.27
CA THR A 153 3.77 -14.55 -1.00
C THR A 153 3.03 -15.46 -1.99
N GLU A 154 2.59 -16.63 -1.55
CA GLU A 154 1.85 -17.58 -2.39
C GLU A 154 0.51 -16.99 -2.88
N LYS A 155 -0.20 -16.24 -2.02
CA LYS A 155 -1.40 -15.50 -2.42
C LYS A 155 -1.12 -14.43 -3.47
N GLN A 156 -0.05 -13.65 -3.29
CA GLN A 156 0.33 -12.58 -4.21
C GLN A 156 0.76 -13.11 -5.59
N TRP A 157 1.48 -14.23 -5.61
CA TRP A 157 2.05 -14.76 -6.84
C TRP A 157 1.17 -15.83 -7.50
N GLY A 158 0.17 -16.37 -6.79
CA GLY A 158 -0.66 -17.49 -7.27
C GLY A 158 0.14 -18.76 -7.51
N ARG A 159 1.35 -18.89 -6.91
CA ARG A 159 2.31 -19.98 -7.09
C ARG A 159 2.97 -20.31 -5.74
N LYS A 160 3.46 -21.55 -5.61
CA LYS A 160 4.21 -21.97 -4.42
C LYS A 160 5.55 -21.25 -4.33
N CYS A 161 5.99 -20.95 -3.10
CA CYS A 161 7.30 -20.32 -2.88
C CYS A 161 8.47 -21.15 -3.43
N THR A 162 8.33 -22.47 -3.46
CA THR A 162 9.31 -23.41 -4.06
C THR A 162 9.46 -23.30 -5.56
N GLU A 163 8.48 -22.70 -6.25
CA GLU A 163 8.46 -22.50 -7.69
C GLU A 163 8.88 -21.09 -8.12
N LEU A 164 9.08 -20.21 -7.12
CA LEU A 164 9.45 -18.83 -7.33
C LEU A 164 10.98 -18.64 -7.23
N PRO A 165 11.58 -17.81 -8.10
CA PRO A 165 13.02 -17.56 -8.04
C PRO A 165 13.45 -16.90 -6.71
N SER A 166 14.63 -17.26 -6.22
CA SER A 166 15.20 -16.72 -4.96
C SER A 166 15.39 -15.20 -4.98
N PHE A 167 15.70 -14.61 -6.14
CA PHE A 167 15.97 -13.17 -6.25
C PHE A 167 14.75 -12.27 -5.97
N ILE A 168 13.52 -12.82 -5.93
CA ILE A 168 12.30 -12.07 -5.57
C ILE A 168 12.41 -11.51 -4.14
N ILE A 169 13.01 -12.28 -3.23
CA ILE A 169 13.29 -11.83 -1.86
C ILE A 169 14.80 -11.72 -1.67
N LYS A 170 15.36 -10.56 -2.01
CA LYS A 170 16.79 -10.30 -1.77
C LYS A 170 17.11 -10.04 -0.31
N ARG A 171 16.17 -9.48 0.44
CA ARG A 171 16.28 -9.17 1.87
C ARG A 171 14.89 -9.11 2.49
N LEU A 172 14.80 -9.51 3.73
CA LEU A 172 13.63 -9.27 4.59
C LEU A 172 14.07 -8.32 5.71
N PRO A 173 13.38 -7.20 5.91
CA PRO A 173 13.76 -6.25 6.94
C PRO A 173 13.51 -6.83 8.33
N VAL A 174 14.58 -7.06 9.07
CA VAL A 174 14.55 -7.50 10.47
C VAL A 174 15.07 -6.35 11.33
N ARG A 175 14.35 -6.02 12.38
CA ARG A 175 14.71 -4.93 13.31
C ARG A 175 14.72 -5.46 14.74
N PHE A 176 15.84 -5.29 15.42
CA PHE A 176 15.98 -5.70 16.82
C PHE A 176 15.67 -4.55 17.78
N ILE A 177 14.55 -3.87 17.52
CA ILE A 177 13.98 -2.78 18.32
C ILE A 177 12.48 -2.95 18.45
N TYR A 178 11.86 -2.34 19.47
CA TYR A 178 10.40 -2.33 19.66
C TYR A 178 9.77 -1.15 18.90
N ASP A 179 9.77 -1.23 17.55
CA ASP A 179 9.19 -0.21 16.69
C ASP A 179 8.32 -0.88 15.60
N ASN A 180 7.03 -0.55 15.61
CA ASN A 180 6.04 -1.06 14.66
C ASN A 180 5.89 -0.18 13.42
N ASN A 181 6.63 0.92 13.30
CA ASN A 181 6.60 1.72 12.09
C ASN A 181 7.18 0.91 10.91
N TYR A 182 6.36 0.65 9.90
CA TYR A 182 6.77 -0.17 8.76
C TYR A 182 7.88 0.49 7.92
N PHE A 183 7.79 1.81 7.73
CA PHE A 183 8.76 2.56 6.94
C PHE A 183 9.94 3.04 7.79
N ASN A 184 11.12 3.13 7.17
CA ASN A 184 12.31 3.77 7.75
C ASN A 184 12.43 5.23 7.33
N ASP A 185 11.50 5.73 6.53
CA ASP A 185 11.53 7.08 6.00
C ASP A 185 11.21 8.12 7.05
N LYS A 186 11.84 9.29 6.90
CA LYS A 186 11.70 10.41 7.84
C LYS A 186 10.31 11.01 7.83
N TYR A 187 9.66 10.99 6.68
CA TYR A 187 8.33 11.57 6.47
C TYR A 187 7.37 10.49 6.00
N GLN A 188 6.17 10.48 6.54
CA GLN A 188 5.08 9.61 6.09
C GLN A 188 3.73 10.20 6.47
N GLY A 189 2.69 9.82 5.75
CA GLY A 189 1.32 10.23 6.02
C GLY A 189 0.37 9.90 4.89
N ILE A 190 -0.90 10.21 5.10
CA ILE A 190 -1.96 10.16 4.10
C ILE A 190 -2.51 11.56 3.94
N PRO A 191 -2.73 12.06 2.71
CA PRO A 191 -3.24 13.41 2.49
C PRO A 191 -4.65 13.55 3.07
N MET A 192 -4.86 14.64 3.78
CA MET A 192 -6.18 15.01 4.30
C MET A 192 -7.15 15.19 3.13
N GLY A 193 -8.26 14.43 3.13
CA GLY A 193 -9.23 14.44 2.03
C GLY A 193 -8.89 13.53 0.83
N GLY A 194 -7.82 12.73 0.91
CA GLY A 194 -7.43 11.76 -0.11
C GLY A 194 -6.48 12.30 -1.17
N TYR A 195 -5.98 11.42 -2.04
CA TYR A 195 -4.97 11.78 -3.05
C TYR A 195 -5.55 12.51 -4.27
N THR A 196 -6.80 12.26 -4.62
CA THR A 196 -7.40 12.82 -5.85
C THR A 196 -7.34 14.33 -5.88
N GLN A 197 -7.60 15.01 -4.76
CA GLN A 197 -7.52 16.47 -4.66
C GLN A 197 -6.13 17.04 -4.95
N ILE A 198 -5.06 16.28 -4.72
CA ILE A 198 -3.69 16.70 -5.10
C ILE A 198 -3.60 16.84 -6.62
N ILE A 199 -4.14 15.85 -7.32
CA ILE A 199 -4.13 15.82 -8.78
C ILE A 199 -5.10 16.87 -9.35
N GLU A 200 -6.24 17.08 -8.73
CA GLU A 200 -7.17 18.17 -9.10
C GLU A 200 -6.47 19.53 -9.06
N LYS A 201 -5.74 19.81 -7.97
CA LYS A 201 -4.98 21.07 -7.86
C LYS A 201 -3.84 21.19 -8.86
N MET A 202 -3.16 20.06 -9.18
CA MET A 202 -2.11 20.06 -10.20
C MET A 202 -2.64 20.29 -11.61
N LEU A 203 -3.84 19.83 -11.90
CA LEU A 203 -4.46 19.91 -13.21
C LEU A 203 -5.40 21.12 -13.36
N ASP A 204 -5.52 21.95 -12.33
CA ASP A 204 -6.35 23.14 -12.38
C ASP A 204 -5.89 24.10 -13.52
N GLY A 205 -6.85 24.51 -14.37
CA GLY A 205 -6.60 25.32 -15.54
C GLY A 205 -5.90 24.59 -16.72
N ILE A 206 -5.66 23.29 -16.64
CA ILE A 206 -5.10 22.46 -17.71
C ILE A 206 -6.21 21.68 -18.42
N GLU A 207 -6.15 21.62 -19.75
CA GLU A 207 -7.12 20.84 -20.54
C GLU A 207 -6.92 19.34 -20.28
N VAL A 208 -7.98 18.65 -19.80
CA VAL A 208 -7.98 17.20 -19.50
C VAL A 208 -9.11 16.53 -20.26
N LYS A 209 -8.81 15.42 -20.92
CA LYS A 209 -9.81 14.55 -21.56
C LYS A 209 -9.76 13.17 -20.94
N LEU A 210 -10.84 12.78 -20.30
CA LEU A 210 -11.05 11.44 -19.73
C LEU A 210 -11.83 10.55 -20.70
N ASN A 211 -11.83 9.24 -20.44
CA ASN A 211 -12.41 8.24 -21.35
C ASN A 211 -11.83 8.37 -22.79
N TYR A 212 -10.55 8.69 -22.88
CA TYR A 212 -9.89 8.97 -24.16
C TYR A 212 -8.61 8.15 -24.29
N ASP A 213 -8.69 7.00 -24.98
CA ASP A 213 -7.53 6.11 -25.16
C ASP A 213 -6.61 6.62 -26.26
N TYR A 214 -5.33 6.77 -25.94
CA TYR A 214 -4.29 7.21 -26.88
C TYR A 214 -4.22 6.33 -28.13
N PHE A 215 -4.34 5.01 -27.98
CA PHE A 215 -4.19 4.09 -29.12
C PHE A 215 -5.36 4.10 -30.06
N GLU A 216 -6.57 4.41 -29.58
CA GLU A 216 -7.76 4.58 -30.43
C GLU A 216 -7.68 5.85 -31.31
N HIS A 217 -6.93 6.86 -30.85
CA HIS A 217 -6.80 8.15 -31.50
C HIS A 217 -5.37 8.50 -31.91
N LYS A 218 -4.49 7.50 -32.02
CA LYS A 218 -3.05 7.67 -32.17
C LYS A 218 -2.65 8.59 -33.32
N GLN A 219 -3.26 8.43 -34.51
CA GLN A 219 -2.93 9.25 -35.69
C GLN A 219 -3.18 10.74 -35.49
N GLU A 220 -4.28 11.09 -34.81
CA GLU A 220 -4.58 12.47 -34.48
C GLU A 220 -3.63 13.01 -33.40
N LEU A 221 -3.44 12.21 -32.36
CA LEU A 221 -2.70 12.61 -31.16
C LEU A 221 -1.19 12.76 -31.41
N ASP A 222 -0.60 11.95 -32.28
CA ASP A 222 0.81 12.06 -32.65
C ASP A 222 1.15 13.38 -33.35
N ASN A 223 0.13 14.06 -33.91
CA ASN A 223 0.30 15.33 -34.64
C ASN A 223 -0.20 16.58 -33.88
N ILE A 224 -0.81 16.41 -32.69
CA ILE A 224 -1.46 17.51 -31.98
C ILE A 224 -0.48 18.34 -31.11
N ALA A 225 0.64 17.75 -30.69
CA ALA A 225 1.64 18.33 -29.80
C ALA A 225 3.07 18.18 -30.33
N GLU A 226 3.97 19.03 -29.87
CA GLU A 226 5.40 18.95 -30.23
C GLU A 226 6.08 17.74 -29.59
N LYS A 227 5.68 17.39 -28.35
CA LYS A 227 6.20 16.24 -27.61
C LYS A 227 5.09 15.49 -26.89
N ILE A 228 5.28 14.18 -26.79
CA ILE A 228 4.39 13.28 -26.06
C ILE A 228 5.10 12.79 -24.81
N VAL A 229 4.43 12.93 -23.66
CA VAL A 229 4.82 12.30 -22.38
C VAL A 229 3.91 11.10 -22.17
N PHE A 230 4.44 9.91 -22.42
CA PHE A 230 3.67 8.68 -22.38
C PHE A 230 3.92 7.92 -21.06
N THR A 231 2.87 7.67 -20.28
CA THR A 231 2.96 6.97 -18.99
C THR A 231 2.29 5.59 -19.00
N GLY A 232 1.91 5.10 -20.18
CA GLY A 232 1.35 3.76 -20.37
C GLY A 232 2.41 2.67 -20.54
N PRO A 233 2.00 1.42 -20.89
CA PRO A 233 2.92 0.32 -21.16
C PRO A 233 3.83 0.61 -22.36
N ILE A 234 5.13 0.59 -22.14
CA ILE A 234 6.13 0.97 -23.15
C ILE A 234 6.17 -0.01 -24.31
N ASP A 235 5.98 -1.29 -24.06
CA ASP A 235 5.92 -2.34 -25.08
C ASP A 235 4.73 -2.14 -26.03
N LYS A 236 3.56 -1.78 -25.49
CA LYS A 236 2.38 -1.43 -26.29
C LYS A 236 2.61 -0.17 -27.13
N TYR A 237 3.36 0.83 -26.63
CA TYR A 237 3.68 2.03 -27.40
C TYR A 237 4.44 1.69 -28.70
N TYR A 238 5.28 0.66 -28.65
CA TYR A 238 6.07 0.16 -29.78
C TYR A 238 5.42 -1.04 -30.48
N ASP A 239 4.11 -1.26 -30.34
CA ASP A 239 3.36 -2.37 -30.94
C ASP A 239 4.02 -3.74 -30.70
N TYR A 240 4.59 -3.92 -29.51
CA TYR A 240 5.27 -5.14 -29.07
C TYR A 240 6.42 -5.63 -29.96
N LYS A 241 6.95 -4.77 -30.85
CA LYS A 241 8.00 -5.13 -31.81
C LYS A 241 9.31 -5.63 -31.19
N PHE A 242 9.53 -5.37 -29.89
CA PHE A 242 10.69 -5.84 -29.13
C PHE A 242 10.33 -6.98 -28.14
N GLY A 243 9.12 -7.53 -28.25
CA GLY A 243 8.56 -8.50 -27.31
C GLY A 243 7.64 -7.85 -26.28
N GLU A 244 6.84 -8.68 -25.63
CA GLU A 244 5.95 -8.28 -24.55
C GLU A 244 6.69 -8.27 -23.22
N LEU A 245 6.41 -7.26 -22.39
CA LEU A 245 6.90 -7.20 -21.02
C LEU A 245 5.89 -7.89 -20.09
N GLU A 246 6.36 -8.64 -19.12
CA GLU A 246 5.50 -9.29 -18.14
C GLU A 246 5.03 -8.28 -17.08
N TYR A 247 3.75 -7.94 -17.10
CA TYR A 247 3.08 -7.12 -16.09
C TYR A 247 2.25 -7.97 -15.14
N ARG A 248 2.11 -7.52 -13.90
CA ARG A 248 1.16 -8.08 -12.95
C ARG A 248 -0.12 -7.25 -12.97
N SER A 249 -1.21 -7.90 -13.37
CA SER A 249 -2.55 -7.29 -13.33
C SER A 249 -3.22 -7.58 -12.00
N LEU A 250 -3.84 -6.57 -11.41
CA LEU A 250 -4.66 -6.70 -10.21
C LEU A 250 -6.13 -6.50 -10.58
N ARG A 251 -6.99 -7.37 -10.07
CA ARG A 251 -8.43 -7.19 -10.08
C ARG A 251 -8.87 -6.78 -8.68
N PHE A 252 -9.57 -5.66 -8.60
CA PHE A 252 -10.17 -5.18 -7.36
C PHE A 252 -11.64 -5.58 -7.33
N GLU A 253 -12.05 -6.25 -6.27
CA GLU A 253 -13.42 -6.57 -5.97
C GLU A 253 -13.81 -5.77 -4.73
N GLU A 254 -14.90 -5.03 -4.84
CA GLU A 254 -15.42 -4.21 -3.74
C GLU A 254 -16.69 -4.88 -3.21
N GLU A 255 -16.73 -5.04 -1.90
CA GLU A 255 -17.90 -5.53 -1.19
C GLU A 255 -18.25 -4.52 -0.08
N GLU A 256 -19.47 -4.07 -0.08
CA GLU A 256 -20.01 -3.23 0.99
C GLU A 256 -20.69 -4.12 2.03
N LEU A 257 -20.09 -4.15 3.21
CA LEU A 257 -20.61 -4.95 4.31
C LEU A 257 -21.39 -4.06 5.28
N ASN A 258 -22.52 -4.54 5.75
CA ASN A 258 -23.29 -3.85 6.79
C ASN A 258 -22.67 -4.06 8.19
N ILE A 259 -21.36 -3.86 8.31
CA ILE A 259 -20.55 -4.06 9.50
C ILE A 259 -19.56 -2.91 9.63
N GLN A 260 -19.58 -2.18 10.73
CA GLN A 260 -18.71 -1.01 10.94
C GLN A 260 -17.26 -1.36 11.22
N ASN A 261 -16.96 -2.56 11.69
CA ASN A 261 -15.60 -2.98 12.05
C ASN A 261 -15.39 -4.46 11.68
N TYR A 262 -15.16 -4.70 10.39
CA TYR A 262 -15.03 -6.06 9.84
C TYR A 262 -13.91 -6.85 10.49
N GLN A 263 -12.70 -6.29 10.59
CA GLN A 263 -11.55 -7.01 11.16
C GLN A 263 -11.71 -7.29 12.66
N GLY A 264 -12.21 -6.33 13.41
CA GLY A 264 -12.50 -6.48 14.84
C GLY A 264 -13.57 -7.52 15.09
N ASN A 265 -14.65 -7.50 14.30
CA ASN A 265 -15.76 -8.46 14.43
C ASN A 265 -15.36 -9.89 14.07
N ASP A 266 -14.52 -10.08 13.05
CA ASP A 266 -14.06 -11.43 12.66
C ASP A 266 -13.23 -12.10 13.77
N LEU A 267 -12.45 -11.33 14.53
CA LEU A 267 -11.69 -11.84 15.67
C LEU A 267 -12.55 -12.04 16.91
N ALA A 268 -13.41 -11.09 17.22
CA ALA A 268 -14.26 -11.10 18.41
C ALA A 268 -15.41 -12.13 18.33
N SER A 269 -15.96 -12.37 17.14
CA SER A 269 -17.09 -13.29 16.96
C SER A 269 -16.73 -14.76 17.21
N LYS A 270 -15.44 -15.11 17.27
CA LYS A 270 -14.96 -16.48 17.53
C LYS A 270 -14.87 -16.84 19.00
N ASP A 271 -14.88 -15.85 19.87
CA ASP A 271 -14.76 -16.06 21.32
C ASP A 271 -16.07 -15.73 22.04
N LYS A 272 -16.93 -16.75 22.15
CA LYS A 272 -18.29 -16.63 22.69
C LYS A 272 -18.35 -16.31 24.19
N ASN A 273 -17.24 -16.44 24.90
CA ASN A 273 -17.15 -16.28 26.35
C ASN A 273 -16.47 -14.98 26.78
N VAL A 274 -16.11 -14.13 25.81
CA VAL A 274 -15.40 -12.86 26.07
C VAL A 274 -16.22 -11.69 25.58
N ILE A 275 -16.41 -10.70 26.43
CA ILE A 275 -17.00 -9.41 26.09
C ILE A 275 -15.86 -8.45 25.77
N PHE A 276 -15.74 -8.02 24.54
CA PHE A 276 -14.77 -7.04 24.11
C PHE A 276 -15.32 -5.62 24.31
N GLY A 277 -14.64 -4.82 25.12
CA GLY A 277 -15.08 -3.44 25.43
C GLY A 277 -13.93 -2.46 25.52
N GLY A 278 -14.26 -1.17 25.51
CA GLY A 278 -13.30 -0.07 25.58
C GLY A 278 -12.49 0.13 24.29
N ARG A 279 -11.58 1.11 24.31
CA ARG A 279 -10.83 1.57 23.12
C ARG A 279 -10.05 0.46 22.43
N LEU A 280 -9.39 -0.41 23.19
CA LEU A 280 -8.56 -1.48 22.65
C LEU A 280 -9.40 -2.72 22.29
N GLY A 281 -10.33 -3.12 23.16
CA GLY A 281 -11.14 -4.32 22.94
C GLY A 281 -12.12 -4.18 21.76
N MET A 282 -12.60 -2.97 21.49
CA MET A 282 -13.48 -2.67 20.36
C MET A 282 -12.75 -2.09 19.14
N TYR A 283 -11.43 -1.88 19.26
CA TYR A 283 -10.58 -1.27 18.22
C TYR A 283 -11.16 0.05 17.67
N LYS A 284 -11.68 0.90 18.56
CA LYS A 284 -12.28 2.19 18.22
C LYS A 284 -11.60 3.32 18.98
N TYR A 285 -11.43 4.47 18.31
CA TYR A 285 -10.99 5.68 18.98
C TYR A 285 -12.18 6.36 19.66
N TYR A 286 -12.17 6.37 21.01
CA TYR A 286 -13.16 7.03 21.83
C TYR A 286 -12.51 8.02 22.78
N ASP A 287 -13.18 9.14 23.00
CA ASP A 287 -12.96 9.97 24.16
C ASP A 287 -13.56 9.29 25.41
N MET A 288 -13.16 9.72 26.61
CA MET A 288 -13.57 9.06 27.85
C MET A 288 -15.09 8.97 28.02
N ASP A 289 -15.84 10.00 27.61
CA ASP A 289 -17.30 10.03 27.64
C ASP A 289 -17.92 8.91 26.79
N LYS A 290 -17.38 8.66 25.61
CA LYS A 290 -17.82 7.59 24.72
C LYS A 290 -17.47 6.21 25.25
N VAL A 291 -16.30 6.06 25.90
CA VAL A 291 -15.95 4.79 26.58
C VAL A 291 -16.95 4.47 27.68
N ILE A 292 -17.36 5.47 28.47
CA ILE A 292 -18.38 5.30 29.53
C ILE A 292 -19.73 4.92 28.92
N ALA A 293 -20.16 5.62 27.88
CA ALA A 293 -21.45 5.36 27.23
C ALA A 293 -21.52 3.92 26.68
N GLU A 294 -20.47 3.45 26.00
CA GLU A 294 -20.40 2.08 25.47
C GLU A 294 -20.32 1.03 26.59
N ALA A 295 -19.61 1.32 27.69
CA ALA A 295 -19.57 0.43 28.84
C ALA A 295 -20.97 0.27 29.47
N LEU A 296 -21.70 1.36 29.65
CA LEU A 296 -23.07 1.33 30.19
C LEU A 296 -24.04 0.58 29.28
N LYS A 297 -23.90 0.75 27.96
CA LYS A 297 -24.67 0.00 26.97
C LYS A 297 -24.38 -1.50 27.06
N CYS A 298 -23.08 -1.87 27.07
CA CYS A 298 -22.64 -3.26 27.20
C CYS A 298 -23.15 -3.92 28.49
N VAL A 299 -23.14 -3.19 29.61
CA VAL A 299 -23.74 -3.65 30.89
C VAL A 299 -25.23 -3.91 30.72
N GLY A 300 -25.99 -3.00 30.08
CA GLY A 300 -27.41 -3.16 29.83
C GLY A 300 -27.79 -4.36 28.95
N GLU A 301 -26.88 -4.75 28.05
CA GLU A 301 -27.06 -5.89 27.16
C GLU A 301 -26.69 -7.25 27.80
N ASN A 302 -25.71 -7.27 28.69
CA ASN A 302 -25.12 -8.51 29.21
C ASN A 302 -25.43 -8.81 30.69
N LEU A 303 -25.88 -7.82 31.47
CA LEU A 303 -26.25 -7.98 32.88
C LEU A 303 -27.76 -7.77 33.08
N LYS A 304 -28.56 -8.67 32.55
CA LYS A 304 -30.00 -8.72 32.77
C LYS A 304 -30.35 -9.56 34.00
#